data_d4242bb03e22ff7b77926a0814b61f0a
#
_entry.id   d4242bb03e22ff7b77926a0814b61f0a
#
_cell.length_a   1.000
_cell.length_b   1.000
_cell.length_c   1.000
_cell.angle_alpha   90.00
_cell.angle_beta   90.00
_cell.angle_gamma   90.00
#
_symmetry.space_group_name_H-M   'P 1'
#
loop_
_entity.id
_entity.type
_entity.pdbx_description
1 polymer ?
#
loop_
_entity_poly.entity_id
_entity_poly.type
_entity_poly.pdbx_seq_one_letter_code
_entity_poly.pdbx_strand_id
1 'polypeptide(L)'
;MRDAEASGEARATHPASPIPHPAAPPARSSPALSHPQPSRALMTKLPVILAITGASGAPYGVRLLEMLATHTVPTWLLVSSHGWRLLTEECGIKDDRELKKATGGDWASVRVFDDKDRGAEPASGSAKTAGMVICPCSMGTVAAIAHGTSRSLIERAADVVLKERRTLILVPRETPLSLVHLRNLTLATEAGAVVLPAAPGFYHKPQQVRDLVDFVVQRVLDHLGLEINLVKRWEG
;
A
#
# COMPACT_ATOMS: atom_id res chain seq x y z
N MET A 1 -36.36 -71.03 -23.32
CA MET A 1 -36.30 -70.80 -24.77
C MET A 1 -36.00 -69.35 -25.01
N ARG A 2 -34.81 -69.09 -25.49
CA ARG A 2 -34.16 -67.96 -26.14
C ARG A 2 -33.58 -66.89 -25.25
N ASP A 3 -32.29 -66.97 -25.20
CA ASP A 3 -31.26 -65.98 -24.82
C ASP A 3 -31.33 -64.79 -25.71
N ALA A 4 -30.99 -63.64 -25.14
CA ALA A 4 -30.53 -62.44 -25.86
C ALA A 4 -29.40 -61.82 -25.09
N GLU A 5 -28.19 -62.13 -25.50
CA GLU A 5 -26.94 -61.38 -25.13
C GLU A 5 -27.00 -59.96 -25.71
N ALA A 6 -26.73 -59.02 -24.88
CA ALA A 6 -26.45 -57.64 -25.30
C ALA A 6 -24.99 -57.31 -24.99
N SER A 7 -24.19 -57.33 -26.02
CA SER A 7 -22.78 -56.93 -26.07
C SER A 7 -22.69 -55.42 -25.84
N GLY A 8 -22.15 -55.00 -24.69
CA GLY A 8 -21.80 -53.61 -24.38
C GLY A 8 -20.41 -53.30 -24.93
N GLU A 9 -20.34 -52.56 -26.02
CA GLU A 9 -19.10 -51.97 -26.52
C GLU A 9 -18.60 -50.88 -25.56
N ALA A 10 -17.45 -51.09 -24.97
CA ALA A 10 -16.72 -50.10 -24.20
C ALA A 10 -16.16 -49.02 -25.14
N ARG A 11 -16.73 -47.81 -25.09
CA ARG A 11 -16.16 -46.63 -25.75
C ARG A 11 -14.83 -46.26 -25.08
N ALA A 12 -13.75 -46.47 -25.82
CA ALA A 12 -12.43 -45.99 -25.47
C ALA A 12 -12.44 -44.45 -25.46
N THR A 13 -12.26 -43.85 -24.28
CA THR A 13 -12.02 -42.41 -24.13
C THR A 13 -10.58 -42.11 -24.53
N HIS A 14 -10.38 -41.44 -25.65
CA HIS A 14 -9.09 -40.88 -26.02
C HIS A 14 -8.67 -39.83 -24.99
N PRO A 15 -7.42 -39.86 -24.49
CA PRO A 15 -6.90 -38.77 -23.67
C PRO A 15 -6.79 -37.50 -24.52
N ALA A 16 -7.38 -36.41 -24.05
CA ALA A 16 -7.26 -35.09 -24.69
C ALA A 16 -5.79 -34.66 -24.75
N SER A 17 -5.32 -34.31 -25.93
CA SER A 17 -3.98 -33.77 -26.13
C SER A 17 -3.81 -32.48 -25.31
N PRO A 18 -2.66 -32.26 -24.66
CA PRO A 18 -2.44 -31.05 -23.90
C PRO A 18 -2.46 -29.81 -24.82
N ILE A 19 -3.25 -28.82 -24.45
CA ILE A 19 -3.30 -27.53 -25.15
C ILE A 19 -1.91 -26.88 -25.02
N PRO A 20 -1.23 -26.53 -26.13
CA PRO A 20 0.06 -25.88 -26.05
C PRO A 20 -0.09 -24.49 -25.39
N HIS A 21 0.58 -24.28 -24.28
CA HIS A 21 0.71 -22.95 -23.69
C HIS A 21 1.49 -22.05 -24.64
N PRO A 22 1.02 -20.81 -24.93
CA PRO A 22 1.80 -19.86 -25.69
C PRO A 22 3.12 -19.60 -24.94
N ALA A 23 4.23 -19.69 -25.66
CA ALA A 23 5.55 -19.40 -25.12
C ALA A 23 5.56 -17.98 -24.53
N ALA A 24 6.06 -17.86 -23.31
CA ALA A 24 6.25 -16.54 -22.68
C ALA A 24 7.16 -15.68 -23.57
N PRO A 25 6.80 -14.42 -23.83
CA PRO A 25 7.68 -13.52 -24.56
C PRO A 25 9.02 -13.40 -23.82
N PRO A 26 10.15 -13.25 -24.54
CA PRO A 26 11.44 -13.11 -23.90
C PRO A 26 11.43 -11.88 -22.95
N ALA A 27 11.92 -12.08 -21.74
CA ALA A 27 12.06 -11.04 -20.74
C ALA A 27 12.90 -9.90 -21.33
N ARG A 28 12.26 -8.76 -21.63
CA ARG A 28 12.98 -7.55 -21.98
C ARG A 28 13.65 -7.05 -20.69
N SER A 29 14.95 -7.15 -20.60
CA SER A 29 15.74 -6.46 -19.57
C SER A 29 15.63 -4.95 -19.81
N SER A 30 14.64 -4.31 -19.18
CA SER A 30 14.62 -2.86 -19.12
C SER A 30 15.79 -2.44 -18.20
N PRO A 31 16.67 -1.53 -18.64
CA PRO A 31 17.68 -0.99 -17.75
C PRO A 31 16.96 -0.29 -16.58
N ALA A 32 17.31 -0.65 -15.36
CA ALA A 32 16.85 0.03 -14.16
C ALA A 32 17.29 1.50 -14.27
N LEU A 33 16.35 2.40 -14.56
CA LEU A 33 16.57 3.83 -14.54
C LEU A 33 16.81 4.23 -13.08
N SER A 34 18.07 4.30 -12.67
CA SER A 34 18.46 4.88 -11.38
C SER A 34 18.16 6.37 -11.41
N HIS A 35 17.06 6.77 -10.80
CA HIS A 35 16.79 8.18 -10.59
C HIS A 35 17.56 8.66 -9.37
N PRO A 36 18.18 9.86 -9.42
CA PRO A 36 18.84 10.43 -8.27
C PRO A 36 17.76 10.69 -7.18
N GLN A 37 17.85 9.94 -6.10
CA GLN A 37 17.05 10.21 -4.89
C GLN A 37 17.49 11.58 -4.34
N PRO A 38 16.57 12.44 -3.90
CA PRO A 38 16.91 13.71 -3.27
C PRO A 38 17.84 13.46 -2.07
N SER A 39 18.78 14.37 -1.83
CA SER A 39 19.70 14.24 -0.70
C SER A 39 18.93 14.13 0.61
N ARG A 40 19.41 13.30 1.53
CA ARG A 40 18.80 13.00 2.84
C ARG A 40 18.38 14.24 3.63
N ALA A 41 19.22 15.30 3.62
CA ALA A 41 18.93 16.60 4.27
C ALA A 41 17.74 17.36 3.63
N LEU A 42 17.40 17.06 2.38
CA LEU A 42 16.27 17.67 1.68
C LEU A 42 14.96 16.91 1.99
N MET A 43 15.03 15.60 2.21
CA MET A 43 13.85 14.77 2.49
C MET A 43 13.17 15.12 3.82
N THR A 44 13.93 15.56 4.84
CA THR A 44 13.37 15.99 6.14
C THR A 44 12.61 17.31 6.09
N LYS A 45 12.70 18.07 4.99
CA LYS A 45 12.04 19.37 4.80
C LYS A 45 10.81 19.31 3.90
N LEU A 46 10.67 18.23 3.12
CA LEU A 46 9.55 18.06 2.20
C LEU A 46 8.43 17.25 2.88
N PRO A 47 7.16 17.57 2.62
CA PRO A 47 6.07 16.83 3.21
C PRO A 47 6.00 15.39 2.69
N VAL A 48 5.75 14.46 3.59
CA VAL A 48 5.29 13.10 3.29
C VAL A 48 3.78 13.12 3.12
N ILE A 49 3.24 12.58 2.05
CA ILE A 49 1.80 12.36 1.93
C ILE A 49 1.48 11.04 2.63
N LEU A 50 0.67 11.10 3.67
CA LEU A 50 0.10 9.91 4.33
C LEU A 50 -1.38 9.82 3.98
N ALA A 51 -1.77 8.69 3.37
CA ALA A 51 -3.18 8.40 3.10
C ALA A 51 -3.64 7.17 3.90
N ILE A 52 -4.87 7.23 4.42
CA ILE A 52 -5.54 6.12 5.13
C ILE A 52 -6.79 5.74 4.35
N THR A 53 -6.88 4.48 3.91
CA THR A 53 -8.02 4.00 3.12
C THR A 53 -8.77 2.87 3.80
N GLY A 54 -9.83 2.37 3.16
CA GLY A 54 -10.77 1.42 3.73
C GLY A 54 -10.30 -0.05 3.76
N ALA A 55 -9.10 -0.30 4.22
CA ALA A 55 -8.64 -1.65 4.56
C ALA A 55 -8.50 -1.77 6.09
N SER A 56 -8.88 -2.91 6.68
CA SER A 56 -8.63 -3.17 8.10
C SER A 56 -7.12 -3.10 8.37
N GLY A 57 -6.74 -2.50 9.49
CA GLY A 57 -5.36 -2.17 9.83
C GLY A 57 -5.17 -0.66 10.07
N ALA A 58 -6.24 0.06 10.45
CA ALA A 58 -6.17 1.46 10.87
C ALA A 58 -5.06 1.72 11.92
N PRO A 59 -4.75 0.81 12.87
CA PRO A 59 -3.63 0.98 13.80
C PRO A 59 -2.27 1.24 13.13
N TYR A 60 -2.01 0.68 11.94
CA TYR A 60 -0.78 0.97 11.20
C TYR A 60 -0.70 2.44 10.78
N GLY A 61 -1.80 2.98 10.22
CA GLY A 61 -1.89 4.38 9.81
C GLY A 61 -1.78 5.35 10.98
N VAL A 62 -2.48 5.06 12.08
CA VAL A 62 -2.42 5.85 13.33
C VAL A 62 -0.99 5.86 13.88
N ARG A 63 -0.34 4.70 13.96
CA ARG A 63 1.03 4.59 14.47
C ARG A 63 2.05 5.29 13.57
N LEU A 64 1.90 5.20 12.25
CA LEU A 64 2.76 5.93 11.33
C LEU A 64 2.60 7.43 11.51
N LEU A 65 1.36 7.94 11.60
CA LEU A 65 1.09 9.37 11.85
C LEU A 65 1.66 9.82 13.19
N GLU A 66 1.52 9.01 14.25
CA GLU A 66 2.12 9.28 15.55
C GLU A 66 3.64 9.48 15.43
N MET A 67 4.33 8.63 14.67
CA MET A 67 5.78 8.76 14.47
C MET A 67 6.15 9.98 13.66
N LEU A 68 5.44 10.28 12.58
CA LEU A 68 5.68 11.47 11.77
C LEU A 68 5.48 12.76 12.58
N ALA A 69 4.38 12.84 13.35
CA ALA A 69 4.09 14.00 14.20
C ALA A 69 5.08 14.16 15.36
N THR A 70 5.46 13.08 16.03
CA THR A 70 6.43 13.08 17.14
C THR A 70 7.81 13.57 16.68
N HIS A 71 8.20 13.23 15.45
CA HIS A 71 9.50 13.63 14.88
C HIS A 71 9.39 14.88 14.00
N THR A 72 8.30 15.64 14.09
CA THR A 72 8.06 16.91 13.37
C THR A 72 8.28 16.81 11.86
N VAL A 73 8.00 15.61 11.26
CA VAL A 73 8.07 15.41 9.83
C VAL A 73 6.89 16.11 9.16
N PRO A 74 7.12 17.06 8.23
CA PRO A 74 6.01 17.67 7.50
C PRO A 74 5.13 16.61 6.86
N THR A 75 3.84 16.63 7.15
CA THR A 75 2.92 15.57 6.73
C THR A 75 1.65 16.15 6.11
N TRP A 76 1.29 15.67 4.93
CA TRP A 76 0.00 15.91 4.31
C TRP A 76 -0.86 14.68 4.51
N LEU A 77 -1.90 14.83 5.35
CA LEU A 77 -2.78 13.73 5.72
C LEU A 77 -4.04 13.74 4.88
N LEU A 78 -4.35 12.57 4.28
CA LEU A 78 -5.58 12.32 3.56
C LEU A 78 -6.26 11.07 4.14
N VAL A 79 -7.56 11.18 4.42
CA VAL A 79 -8.33 10.01 4.92
C VAL A 79 -9.57 9.85 4.06
N SER A 80 -9.72 8.69 3.42
CA SER A 80 -10.92 8.40 2.65
C SER A 80 -12.14 8.19 3.56
N SER A 81 -13.35 8.27 3.02
CA SER A 81 -14.58 8.00 3.78
C SER A 81 -14.56 6.63 4.45
N HIS A 82 -14.09 5.59 3.75
CA HIS A 82 -13.92 4.26 4.32
C HIS A 82 -12.75 4.18 5.30
N GLY A 83 -11.72 5.01 5.14
CA GLY A 83 -10.62 5.16 6.11
C GLY A 83 -11.14 5.69 7.45
N TRP A 84 -11.98 6.72 7.44
CA TRP A 84 -12.63 7.23 8.65
C TRP A 84 -13.52 6.20 9.34
N ARG A 85 -14.23 5.38 8.55
CA ARG A 85 -15.01 4.28 9.10
C ARG A 85 -14.12 3.29 9.86
N LEU A 86 -13.00 2.87 9.27
CA LEU A 86 -12.07 1.91 9.90
C LEU A 86 -11.35 2.53 11.13
N LEU A 87 -10.98 3.80 11.08
CA LEU A 87 -10.45 4.52 12.24
C LEU A 87 -11.45 4.51 13.41
N THR A 88 -12.75 4.66 13.11
CA THR A 88 -13.81 4.60 14.12
C THR A 88 -13.99 3.19 14.66
N GLU A 89 -14.11 2.19 13.79
CA GLU A 89 -14.39 0.80 14.17
C GLU A 89 -13.20 0.14 14.90
N GLU A 90 -11.98 0.38 14.49
CA GLU A 90 -10.78 -0.32 15.00
C GLU A 90 -10.03 0.47 16.08
N CYS A 91 -10.12 1.80 16.08
CA CYS A 91 -9.35 2.67 16.99
C CYS A 91 -10.23 3.58 17.84
N GLY A 92 -11.56 3.65 17.61
CA GLY A 92 -12.47 4.56 18.30
C GLY A 92 -12.30 6.03 17.90
N ILE A 93 -11.62 6.31 16.76
CA ILE A 93 -11.28 7.65 16.30
C ILE A 93 -12.27 8.10 15.23
N LYS A 94 -13.04 9.16 15.49
CA LYS A 94 -14.16 9.60 14.64
C LYS A 94 -13.84 10.82 13.79
N ASP A 95 -12.89 11.64 14.21
CA ASP A 95 -12.54 12.91 13.56
C ASP A 95 -11.06 13.29 13.76
N ASP A 96 -10.66 14.39 13.15
CA ASP A 96 -9.29 14.94 13.21
C ASP A 96 -8.86 15.26 14.64
N ARG A 97 -9.77 15.68 15.52
CA ARG A 97 -9.45 16.07 16.91
C ARG A 97 -9.10 14.83 17.72
N GLU A 98 -9.91 13.76 17.55
CA GLU A 98 -9.65 12.48 18.21
C GLU A 98 -8.37 11.85 17.66
N LEU A 99 -8.13 11.95 16.35
CA LEU A 99 -6.90 11.48 15.71
C LEU A 99 -5.68 12.22 16.25
N LYS A 100 -5.74 13.55 16.36
CA LYS A 100 -4.71 14.37 16.97
C LYS A 100 -4.44 13.97 18.42
N LYS A 101 -5.49 13.73 19.20
CA LYS A 101 -5.35 13.29 20.60
C LYS A 101 -4.71 11.91 20.69
N ALA A 102 -5.08 10.99 19.80
CA ALA A 102 -4.58 9.61 19.79
C ALA A 102 -3.10 9.52 19.37
N THR A 103 -2.67 10.35 18.42
CA THR A 103 -1.29 10.34 17.91
C THR A 103 -0.35 11.23 18.67
N GLY A 104 -0.86 12.27 19.35
CA GLY A 104 0.01 13.26 20.02
C GLY A 104 0.98 13.95 19.04
N GLY A 105 2.12 14.39 19.56
CA GLY A 105 3.17 15.02 18.76
C GLY A 105 2.85 16.46 18.30
N ASP A 106 3.68 16.98 17.39
CA ASP A 106 3.51 18.33 16.85
C ASP A 106 2.64 18.33 15.59
N TRP A 107 1.36 18.60 15.78
CA TRP A 107 0.42 18.75 14.66
C TRP A 107 0.55 20.06 13.88
N ALA A 108 1.42 20.97 14.28
CA ALA A 108 1.80 22.10 13.41
C ALA A 108 2.53 21.61 12.15
N SER A 109 3.16 20.42 12.21
CA SER A 109 3.77 19.77 11.05
C SER A 109 2.77 18.99 10.19
N VAL A 110 1.50 18.79 10.64
CA VAL A 110 0.48 17.98 9.94
C VAL A 110 -0.58 18.90 9.33
N ARG A 111 -0.79 18.76 8.02
CA ARG A 111 -1.84 19.44 7.28
C ARG A 111 -2.82 18.43 6.73
N VAL A 112 -4.10 18.57 7.06
CA VAL A 112 -5.17 17.66 6.61
C VAL A 112 -5.80 18.20 5.35
N PHE A 113 -6.08 17.29 4.38
CA PHE A 113 -6.76 17.60 3.13
C PHE A 113 -8.02 16.74 2.96
N ASP A 114 -9.07 17.31 2.39
CA ASP A 114 -10.28 16.57 2.01
C ASP A 114 -10.01 15.68 0.78
N ASP A 115 -10.24 14.38 0.88
CA ASP A 115 -10.07 13.43 -0.24
C ASP A 115 -10.96 13.74 -1.46
N LYS A 116 -11.99 14.57 -1.29
CA LYS A 116 -12.86 15.01 -2.39
C LYS A 116 -12.26 16.20 -3.18
N ASP A 117 -11.34 16.96 -2.60
CA ASP A 117 -10.72 18.13 -3.24
C ASP A 117 -9.55 17.72 -4.14
N ARG A 118 -9.86 17.25 -5.35
CA ARG A 118 -8.86 16.89 -6.37
C ARG A 118 -8.06 18.06 -6.95
N GLY A 119 -8.38 19.29 -6.55
CA GLY A 119 -7.63 20.49 -6.91
C GLY A 119 -6.61 20.90 -5.84
N ALA A 120 -6.59 20.23 -4.69
CA ALA A 120 -5.68 20.53 -3.60
C ALA A 120 -4.20 20.26 -3.96
N GLU A 121 -3.31 20.84 -3.17
CA GLU A 121 -1.85 20.83 -3.39
C GLU A 121 -1.25 19.43 -3.64
N PRO A 122 -1.69 18.34 -2.97
CA PRO A 122 -1.18 16.99 -3.26
C PRO A 122 -1.45 16.50 -4.70
N ALA A 123 -2.45 17.07 -5.39
CA ALA A 123 -2.78 16.73 -6.77
C ALA A 123 -1.86 17.40 -7.82
N SER A 124 -0.97 18.30 -7.38
CA SER A 124 -0.10 19.08 -8.28
C SER A 124 1.29 18.45 -8.43
N GLY A 125 1.74 18.22 -9.66
CA GLY A 125 3.11 17.75 -9.94
C GLY A 125 4.20 18.75 -9.54
N SER A 126 3.89 20.06 -9.51
CA SER A 126 4.83 21.10 -9.07
C SER A 126 5.00 21.17 -7.55
N ALA A 127 4.06 20.62 -6.78
CA ALA A 127 4.18 20.51 -5.34
C ALA A 127 5.23 19.45 -5.00
N LYS A 128 6.31 19.86 -4.33
CA LYS A 128 7.40 18.96 -3.97
C LYS A 128 7.05 18.17 -2.71
N THR A 129 7.20 16.85 -2.78
CA THR A 129 6.97 15.93 -1.64
C THR A 129 8.13 14.97 -1.49
N ALA A 130 8.37 14.47 -0.29
CA ALA A 130 9.36 13.43 -0.01
C ALA A 130 8.91 12.05 -0.57
N GLY A 131 7.61 11.86 -0.73
CA GLY A 131 6.98 10.63 -1.20
C GLY A 131 5.56 10.52 -0.68
N MET A 132 4.91 9.39 -0.95
CA MET A 132 3.57 9.08 -0.48
C MET A 132 3.48 7.68 0.09
N VAL A 133 2.74 7.53 1.17
CA VAL A 133 2.38 6.25 1.77
C VAL A 133 0.87 6.13 1.86
N ILE A 134 0.34 5.00 1.43
CA ILE A 134 -1.07 4.64 1.67
C ILE A 134 -1.10 3.49 2.67
N CYS A 135 -1.45 3.77 3.91
CA CYS A 135 -1.35 2.85 5.04
C CYS A 135 -2.55 2.99 6.01
N PRO A 136 -3.44 1.99 6.08
CA PRO A 136 -3.51 0.82 5.22
C PRO A 136 -4.04 1.17 3.82
N CYS A 137 -3.76 0.31 2.83
CA CYS A 137 -4.22 0.46 1.46
C CYS A 137 -5.25 -0.61 1.10
N SER A 138 -6.46 -0.21 0.69
CA SER A 138 -7.47 -1.15 0.21
C SER A 138 -7.13 -1.67 -1.18
N MET A 139 -7.56 -2.90 -1.50
CA MET A 139 -7.34 -3.47 -2.84
C MET A 139 -8.07 -2.69 -3.94
N GLY A 140 -9.19 -2.00 -3.60
CA GLY A 140 -9.83 -1.06 -4.51
C GLY A 140 -8.95 0.14 -4.83
N THR A 141 -8.23 0.68 -3.84
CA THR A 141 -7.25 1.76 -4.04
C THR A 141 -6.03 1.27 -4.84
N VAL A 142 -5.53 0.06 -4.56
CA VAL A 142 -4.46 -0.56 -5.37
C VAL A 142 -4.89 -0.68 -6.84
N ALA A 143 -6.10 -1.20 -7.08
CA ALA A 143 -6.66 -1.32 -8.44
C ALA A 143 -6.76 0.04 -9.14
N ALA A 144 -7.27 1.06 -8.45
CA ALA A 144 -7.39 2.41 -8.98
C ALA A 144 -6.04 3.00 -9.40
N ILE A 145 -5.01 2.84 -8.56
CA ILE A 145 -3.65 3.31 -8.82
C ILE A 145 -3.01 2.54 -9.98
N ALA A 146 -3.13 1.21 -9.98
CA ALA A 146 -2.60 0.35 -11.03
C ALA A 146 -3.15 0.71 -12.43
N HIS A 147 -4.39 1.21 -12.48
CA HIS A 147 -5.08 1.59 -13.72
C HIS A 147 -5.17 3.12 -13.94
N GLY A 148 -4.60 3.95 -13.07
CA GLY A 148 -4.55 5.40 -13.24
C GLY A 148 -5.92 6.09 -13.24
N THR A 149 -6.89 5.62 -12.43
CA THR A 149 -8.28 6.14 -12.49
C THR A 149 -8.48 7.51 -11.85
N SER A 150 -7.66 7.91 -10.87
CA SER A 150 -7.61 9.26 -10.25
C SER A 150 -8.98 9.85 -9.85
N ARG A 151 -9.85 9.07 -9.19
CA ARG A 151 -11.22 9.47 -8.82
C ARG A 151 -11.30 10.33 -7.57
N SER A 152 -10.32 10.19 -6.65
CA SER A 152 -10.21 10.93 -5.41
C SER A 152 -8.87 11.68 -5.34
N LEU A 153 -8.68 12.52 -4.31
CA LEU A 153 -7.40 13.17 -4.09
C LEU A 153 -6.29 12.16 -3.77
N ILE A 154 -6.58 11.11 -3.03
CA ILE A 154 -5.63 10.02 -2.74
C ILE A 154 -5.15 9.36 -4.03
N GLU A 155 -6.09 8.94 -4.89
CA GLU A 155 -5.75 8.30 -6.17
C GLU A 155 -4.97 9.27 -7.09
N ARG A 156 -5.38 10.56 -7.14
CA ARG A 156 -4.71 11.58 -7.94
C ARG A 156 -3.31 11.90 -7.42
N ALA A 157 -3.12 12.02 -6.11
CA ALA A 157 -1.80 12.24 -5.52
C ALA A 157 -0.85 11.06 -5.80
N ALA A 158 -1.34 9.83 -5.72
CA ALA A 158 -0.55 8.64 -6.06
C ALA A 158 -0.12 8.63 -7.53
N ASP A 159 -1.03 8.96 -8.47
CA ASP A 159 -0.72 9.12 -9.90
C ASP A 159 0.36 10.21 -10.12
N VAL A 160 0.23 11.36 -9.44
CA VAL A 160 1.23 12.42 -9.50
C VAL A 160 2.58 11.96 -8.98
N VAL A 161 2.62 11.27 -7.84
CA VAL A 161 3.86 10.76 -7.24
C VAL A 161 4.56 9.79 -8.19
N LEU A 162 3.81 8.88 -8.82
CA LEU A 162 4.36 7.93 -9.80
C LEU A 162 4.89 8.63 -11.05
N LYS A 163 4.12 9.55 -11.67
CA LYS A 163 4.56 10.24 -12.89
C LYS A 163 5.77 11.15 -12.65
N GLU A 164 5.89 11.73 -11.45
CA GLU A 164 7.04 12.54 -11.02
C GLU A 164 8.22 11.69 -10.52
N ARG A 165 8.11 10.34 -10.60
CA ARG A 165 9.14 9.39 -10.20
C ARG A 165 9.56 9.52 -8.72
N ARG A 166 8.61 9.86 -7.86
CA ARG A 166 8.79 9.92 -6.40
C ARG A 166 8.38 8.58 -5.78
N THR A 167 8.83 8.33 -4.55
CA THR A 167 8.50 7.10 -3.82
C THR A 167 7.02 7.03 -3.51
N LEU A 168 6.35 5.97 -3.97
CA LEU A 168 4.99 5.58 -3.55
C LEU A 168 5.06 4.25 -2.84
N ILE A 169 4.58 4.20 -1.59
CA ILE A 169 4.49 2.98 -0.78
C ILE A 169 3.03 2.63 -0.59
N LEU A 170 2.66 1.42 -0.98
CA LEU A 170 1.34 0.86 -0.76
C LEU A 170 1.45 -0.21 0.33
N VAL A 171 0.66 -0.06 1.41
CA VAL A 171 0.61 -1.04 2.52
C VAL A 171 -0.74 -1.79 2.44
N PRO A 172 -0.90 -2.73 1.49
CA PRO A 172 -2.15 -3.45 1.32
C PRO A 172 -2.40 -4.41 2.49
N ARG A 173 -3.68 -4.52 2.91
CA ARG A 173 -4.15 -5.54 3.82
C ARG A 173 -5.39 -6.22 3.23
N GLU A 174 -5.23 -7.48 2.88
CA GLU A 174 -6.28 -8.31 2.29
C GLU A 174 -5.97 -9.78 2.51
N THR A 175 -7.01 -10.59 2.78
CA THR A 175 -6.90 -12.06 2.87
C THR A 175 -8.27 -12.70 2.66
N PRO A 176 -8.40 -13.76 1.80
CA PRO A 176 -7.41 -14.23 0.85
C PRO A 176 -7.24 -13.26 -0.34
N LEU A 177 -6.13 -13.38 -1.08
CA LEU A 177 -5.94 -12.62 -2.31
C LEU A 177 -6.56 -13.35 -3.51
N SER A 178 -7.36 -12.63 -4.31
CA SER A 178 -7.83 -13.12 -5.61
C SER A 178 -6.76 -12.93 -6.70
N LEU A 179 -6.93 -13.60 -7.83
CA LEU A 179 -6.05 -13.39 -8.99
C LEU A 179 -6.07 -11.94 -9.49
N VAL A 180 -7.22 -11.25 -9.38
CA VAL A 180 -7.34 -9.83 -9.74
C VAL A 180 -6.49 -8.97 -8.80
N HIS A 181 -6.49 -9.27 -7.49
CA HIS A 181 -5.64 -8.58 -6.52
C HIS A 181 -4.16 -8.76 -6.86
N LEU A 182 -3.72 -9.99 -7.12
CA LEU A 182 -2.32 -10.28 -7.48
C LEU A 182 -1.89 -9.55 -8.75
N ARG A 183 -2.73 -9.54 -9.79
CA ARG A 183 -2.46 -8.80 -11.03
C ARG A 183 -2.32 -7.30 -10.79
N ASN A 184 -3.21 -6.69 -9.99
CA ASN A 184 -3.15 -5.28 -9.67
C ASN A 184 -1.91 -4.91 -8.83
N LEU A 185 -1.49 -5.78 -7.89
CA LEU A 185 -0.24 -5.61 -7.15
C LEU A 185 0.97 -5.65 -8.10
N THR A 186 0.99 -6.57 -9.06
CA THR A 186 2.03 -6.64 -10.10
C THR A 186 2.07 -5.36 -10.91
N LEU A 187 0.93 -4.91 -11.46
CA LEU A 187 0.84 -3.67 -12.24
C LEU A 187 1.29 -2.44 -11.44
N ALA A 188 0.89 -2.32 -10.18
CA ALA A 188 1.32 -1.24 -9.31
C ALA A 188 2.84 -1.26 -9.09
N THR A 189 3.44 -2.45 -8.94
CA THR A 189 4.90 -2.63 -8.81
C THR A 189 5.62 -2.25 -10.11
N GLU A 190 5.10 -2.69 -11.26
CA GLU A 190 5.63 -2.33 -12.59
C GLU A 190 5.56 -0.81 -12.84
N ALA A 191 4.53 -0.14 -12.33
CA ALA A 191 4.40 1.32 -12.38
C ALA A 191 5.40 2.04 -11.46
N GLY A 192 6.10 1.33 -10.57
CA GLY A 192 7.14 1.86 -9.69
C GLY A 192 6.74 2.03 -8.23
N ALA A 193 5.56 1.54 -7.82
CA ALA A 193 5.18 1.55 -6.41
C ALA A 193 5.92 0.47 -5.61
N VAL A 194 6.26 0.77 -4.37
CA VAL A 194 6.70 -0.22 -3.39
C VAL A 194 5.46 -0.85 -2.76
N VAL A 195 5.23 -2.12 -3.05
CA VAL A 195 4.15 -2.90 -2.41
C VAL A 195 4.70 -3.56 -1.15
N LEU A 196 4.23 -3.10 0.01
CA LEU A 196 4.66 -3.53 1.34
C LEU A 196 3.43 -4.07 2.09
N PRO A 197 3.07 -5.35 1.96
CA PRO A 197 1.92 -5.91 2.64
C PRO A 197 1.98 -5.71 4.16
N ALA A 198 0.82 -5.49 4.80
CA ALA A 198 0.70 -5.42 6.26
C ALA A 198 0.86 -6.83 6.88
N ALA A 199 2.04 -7.42 6.69
CA ALA A 199 2.41 -8.78 7.08
C ALA A 199 3.63 -8.75 8.00
N PRO A 200 3.43 -8.60 9.32
CA PRO A 200 4.52 -8.49 10.30
C PRO A 200 5.28 -9.81 10.45
N GLY A 201 6.60 -9.71 10.65
CA GLY A 201 7.44 -10.84 11.02
C GLY A 201 7.35 -11.15 12.51
N PHE A 202 7.72 -12.37 12.92
CA PHE A 202 7.70 -12.82 14.32
C PHE A 202 9.10 -13.09 14.90
N TYR A 203 10.15 -12.96 14.11
CA TYR A 203 11.52 -13.27 14.53
C TYR A 203 12.04 -12.37 15.68
N HIS A 204 11.47 -11.16 15.82
CA HIS A 204 11.78 -10.24 16.91
C HIS A 204 11.03 -10.54 18.21
N LYS A 205 10.26 -11.68 18.27
CA LYS A 205 9.51 -12.17 19.44
C LYS A 205 8.54 -11.12 20.01
N PRO A 206 7.55 -10.64 19.22
CA PRO A 206 6.60 -9.62 19.66
C PRO A 206 5.85 -10.10 20.91
N GLN A 207 5.64 -9.20 21.88
CA GLN A 207 4.95 -9.48 23.14
C GLN A 207 3.53 -8.90 23.12
N GLN A 208 3.28 -7.92 22.28
CA GLN A 208 2.01 -7.20 22.20
C GLN A 208 1.70 -6.84 20.75
N VAL A 209 0.44 -6.51 20.47
CA VAL A 209 -0.01 -6.14 19.13
C VAL A 209 0.76 -4.93 18.58
N ARG A 210 1.14 -3.99 19.45
CA ARG A 210 1.92 -2.81 19.05
C ARG A 210 3.26 -3.20 18.41
N ASP A 211 3.92 -4.25 18.90
CA ASP A 211 5.19 -4.70 18.33
C ASP A 211 5.04 -5.19 16.88
N LEU A 212 3.89 -5.82 16.56
CA LEU A 212 3.55 -6.22 15.20
C LEU A 212 3.27 -5.00 14.31
N VAL A 213 2.59 -4.00 14.85
CA VAL A 213 2.34 -2.73 14.16
C VAL A 213 3.66 -2.00 13.91
N ASP A 214 4.51 -1.89 14.91
CA ASP A 214 5.81 -1.23 14.82
C ASP A 214 6.73 -1.88 13.79
N PHE A 215 6.66 -3.21 13.62
CA PHE A 215 7.41 -3.90 12.57
C PHE A 215 7.06 -3.39 11.16
N VAL A 216 5.78 -3.29 10.84
CA VAL A 216 5.33 -2.82 9.52
C VAL A 216 5.64 -1.32 9.35
N VAL A 217 5.35 -0.52 10.38
CA VAL A 217 5.63 0.93 10.37
C VAL A 217 7.12 1.21 10.20
N GLN A 218 8.01 0.44 10.88
CA GLN A 218 9.46 0.55 10.70
C GLN A 218 9.86 0.37 9.23
N ARG A 219 9.31 -0.66 8.56
CA ARG A 219 9.62 -0.90 7.14
C ARG A 219 9.17 0.26 6.25
N VAL A 220 8.02 0.88 6.55
CA VAL A 220 7.56 2.08 5.85
C VAL A 220 8.53 3.25 6.05
N LEU A 221 8.94 3.51 7.31
CA LEU A 221 9.89 4.57 7.64
C LEU A 221 11.24 4.38 6.97
N ASP A 222 11.74 3.13 6.91
CA ASP A 222 12.96 2.79 6.19
C ASP A 222 12.88 3.14 4.69
N HIS A 223 11.76 2.79 4.03
CA HIS A 223 11.54 3.10 2.61
C HIS A 223 11.34 4.60 2.35
N LEU A 224 10.89 5.37 3.34
CA LEU A 224 10.84 6.83 3.28
C LEU A 224 12.20 7.47 3.55
N GLY A 225 13.22 6.71 3.94
CA GLY A 225 14.54 7.22 4.31
C GLY A 225 14.56 8.01 5.62
N LEU A 226 13.58 7.78 6.51
CA LEU A 226 13.49 8.43 7.81
C LEU A 226 14.23 7.62 8.89
N GLU A 227 15.12 8.28 9.64
CA GLU A 227 15.89 7.64 10.72
C GLU A 227 15.11 7.62 12.04
N ILE A 228 13.97 6.93 12.02
CA ILE A 228 13.14 6.67 13.20
C ILE A 228 13.23 5.17 13.49
N ASN A 229 13.65 4.80 14.70
CA ASN A 229 13.86 3.39 15.06
C ASN A 229 12.79 2.94 16.06
N LEU A 230 11.93 2.00 15.66
CA LEU A 230 10.86 1.43 16.48
C LEU A 230 11.19 0.01 16.93
N VAL A 231 11.90 -0.74 16.10
CA VAL A 231 12.28 -2.14 16.37
C VAL A 231 13.78 -2.31 16.24
N LYS A 232 14.32 -3.21 17.07
CA LYS A 232 15.72 -3.61 16.95
C LYS A 232 15.96 -4.21 15.56
N ARG A 233 16.95 -3.71 14.84
CA ARG A 233 17.31 -4.26 13.53
C ARG A 233 17.91 -5.65 13.69
N TRP A 234 17.73 -6.48 12.68
CA TRP A 234 18.39 -7.78 12.60
C TRP A 234 19.91 -7.56 12.43
N GLU A 235 20.68 -8.10 13.35
CA GLU A 235 22.15 -7.98 13.37
C GLU A 235 22.86 -9.29 12.97
N GLY A 236 22.12 -10.28 12.41
CA GLY A 236 22.66 -11.58 12.01
C GLY A 236 22.57 -12.63 13.11
#